data_d2c82be50d4170ab842358351a8c4c98
#
_entry.id   d2c82be50d4170ab842358351a8c4c98
#
_cell.length_a   1.000
_cell.length_b   1.000
_cell.length_c   1.000
_cell.angle_alpha   90.00
_cell.angle_beta   90.00
_cell.angle_gamma   90.00
#
_symmetry.space_group_name_H-M   'P 1'
#
loop_
_entity.id
_entity.type
_entity.pdbx_description
1 polymer ?
#
loop_
_entity_poly.entity_id
_entity_poly.type
_entity_poly.pdbx_seq_one_letter_code
_entity_poly.pdbx_strand_id
1 'polypeptide(L)'
;MIEHFKRINVERELEARLKRTQAMNFTRNLSIDEIQKKDIFVIQSQVFAKTEEECPKYVPAEISLARFSLCDGIKEVYHAFPRPGTVPLGYKWACLQNSAKTHKIPLEFVSEAEVDTAASEHGKYTEDGEILDQMMNILDGENFLFTLPEFEKEITGVLETLKKRSGRELSSLNILSLPLLLFELANKPGSEAHDQESFLPFESVAEREFEKEKFLYCPDMNCSWHEETTDTRHCSSARVRSWIYTLLDVCCHRYNIDLLPLQHYPPLQALPC
;
A
#
# COMPACT_ATOMS: atom_id res chain seq x y z
N MET A 1 -27.57 -22.84 -10.45
CA MET A 1 -26.14 -22.54 -10.65
C MET A 1 -25.92 -21.30 -11.53
N ILE A 2 -26.47 -21.21 -12.74
CA ILE A 2 -26.29 -20.06 -13.66
C ILE A 2 -26.82 -18.73 -13.08
N GLU A 3 -27.97 -18.72 -12.38
CA GLU A 3 -28.53 -17.52 -11.75
C GLU A 3 -27.68 -17.03 -10.57
N HIS A 4 -27.11 -17.94 -9.80
CA HIS A 4 -26.20 -17.60 -8.70
C HIS A 4 -24.94 -16.91 -9.19
N PHE A 5 -24.31 -17.44 -10.27
CA PHE A 5 -23.15 -16.79 -10.91
C PHE A 5 -23.48 -15.41 -11.49
N LYS A 6 -24.66 -15.25 -12.12
CA LYS A 6 -25.09 -13.94 -12.62
C LYS A 6 -25.27 -12.93 -11.49
N ARG A 7 -25.84 -13.33 -10.37
CA ARG A 7 -26.04 -12.48 -9.19
C ARG A 7 -24.70 -12.02 -8.61
N ILE A 8 -23.74 -12.93 -8.41
CA ILE A 8 -22.39 -12.61 -7.93
C ILE A 8 -21.70 -11.63 -8.87
N ASN A 9 -21.80 -11.79 -10.17
CA ASN A 9 -21.19 -10.89 -11.13
C ASN A 9 -21.80 -9.48 -11.07
N VAL A 10 -23.13 -9.39 -10.94
CA VAL A 10 -23.82 -8.09 -10.80
C VAL A 10 -23.42 -7.38 -9.50
N GLU A 11 -23.33 -8.11 -8.40
CA GLU A 11 -22.89 -7.55 -7.11
C GLU A 11 -21.44 -7.02 -7.19
N ARG A 12 -20.52 -7.76 -7.82
CA ARG A 12 -19.13 -7.32 -8.06
C ARG A 12 -19.03 -6.09 -8.97
N GLU A 13 -19.83 -6.04 -10.03
CA GLU A 13 -19.87 -4.88 -10.91
C GLU A 13 -20.40 -3.63 -10.19
N LEU A 14 -21.41 -3.81 -9.35
CA LEU A 14 -21.96 -2.71 -8.55
C LEU A 14 -20.94 -2.19 -7.54
N GLU A 15 -20.26 -3.08 -6.85
CA GLU A 15 -19.18 -2.73 -5.91
C GLU A 15 -18.04 -1.99 -6.62
N ALA A 16 -17.58 -2.48 -7.76
CA ALA A 16 -16.54 -1.81 -8.55
C ALA A 16 -16.97 -0.41 -9.00
N ARG A 17 -18.23 -0.23 -9.42
CA ARG A 17 -18.78 1.09 -9.78
C ARG A 17 -18.85 2.03 -8.58
N LEU A 18 -19.23 1.51 -7.41
CA LEU A 18 -19.30 2.30 -6.17
C LEU A 18 -17.90 2.79 -5.78
N LYS A 19 -16.91 1.91 -5.74
CA LYS A 19 -15.51 2.26 -5.44
C LYS A 19 -14.95 3.28 -6.43
N ARG A 20 -15.24 3.09 -7.72
CA ARG A 20 -14.87 4.07 -8.74
C ARG A 20 -15.48 5.43 -8.47
N THR A 21 -16.78 5.49 -8.15
CA THR A 21 -17.47 6.74 -7.84
C THR A 21 -16.88 7.40 -6.58
N GLN A 22 -16.52 6.63 -5.56
CA GLN A 22 -15.87 7.13 -4.34
C GLN A 22 -14.49 7.74 -4.65
N ALA A 23 -13.65 7.06 -5.43
CA ALA A 23 -12.34 7.58 -5.84
C ALA A 23 -12.46 8.87 -6.66
N MET A 24 -13.42 8.93 -7.59
CA MET A 24 -13.70 10.16 -8.36
C MET A 24 -14.18 11.29 -7.47
N ASN A 25 -15.07 11.01 -6.51
CA ASN A 25 -15.60 12.03 -5.60
C ASN A 25 -14.55 12.57 -4.63
N PHE A 26 -13.54 11.74 -4.27
CA PHE A 26 -12.42 12.16 -3.43
C PHE A 26 -11.67 13.36 -4.03
N THR A 27 -11.53 13.40 -5.36
CA THR A 27 -10.80 14.49 -6.04
C THR A 27 -11.70 15.61 -6.56
N ARG A 28 -12.90 15.28 -7.05
CA ARG A 28 -13.75 16.23 -7.81
C ARG A 28 -14.30 17.37 -6.97
N ASN A 29 -14.65 17.10 -5.72
CA ASN A 29 -15.29 18.06 -4.84
C ASN A 29 -14.31 19.05 -4.20
N LEU A 30 -13.01 18.87 -4.37
CA LEU A 30 -11.97 19.72 -3.81
C LEU A 30 -11.48 20.74 -4.85
N SER A 31 -11.19 21.96 -4.43
CA SER A 31 -10.45 22.94 -5.23
C SER A 31 -8.99 22.48 -5.47
N ILE A 32 -8.25 23.18 -6.32
CA ILE A 32 -6.82 22.88 -6.56
C ILE A 32 -6.02 23.01 -5.27
N ASP A 33 -6.21 24.10 -4.52
CA ASP A 33 -5.49 24.35 -3.27
C ASP A 33 -5.81 23.31 -2.19
N GLU A 34 -7.07 22.86 -2.11
CA GLU A 34 -7.48 21.82 -1.17
C GLU A 34 -6.86 20.46 -1.53
N ILE A 35 -6.88 20.06 -2.81
CA ILE A 35 -6.34 18.77 -3.22
C ILE A 35 -4.81 18.70 -3.06
N GLN A 36 -4.11 19.81 -3.25
CA GLN A 36 -2.67 19.86 -3.03
C GLN A 36 -2.28 19.57 -1.58
N LYS A 37 -3.09 20.01 -0.62
CA LYS A 37 -2.87 19.89 0.82
C LYS A 37 -3.55 18.67 1.45
N LYS A 38 -4.47 18.02 0.70
CA LYS A 38 -5.23 16.87 1.20
C LYS A 38 -4.30 15.71 1.51
N ASP A 39 -4.41 15.16 2.73
CA ASP A 39 -3.73 13.93 3.08
C ASP A 39 -4.32 12.75 2.32
N ILE A 40 -3.43 11.97 1.75
CA ILE A 40 -3.72 10.78 0.96
C ILE A 40 -2.97 9.62 1.60
N PHE A 41 -3.62 8.46 1.69
CA PHE A 41 -3.09 7.29 2.40
C PHE A 41 -2.92 6.12 1.43
N VAL A 42 -1.70 5.61 1.34
CA VAL A 42 -1.36 4.46 0.49
C VAL A 42 -0.98 3.28 1.36
N ILE A 43 -1.54 2.11 1.07
CA ILE A 43 -1.34 0.90 1.85
C ILE A 43 -0.88 -0.26 0.98
N GLN A 44 0.00 -1.09 1.54
CA GLN A 44 0.44 -2.35 0.96
C GLN A 44 0.68 -3.40 2.06
N SER A 45 0.45 -4.66 1.75
CA SER A 45 0.74 -5.79 2.63
C SER A 45 1.44 -6.92 1.88
N GLN A 46 2.12 -7.79 2.64
CA GLN A 46 2.61 -9.08 2.19
C GLN A 46 2.02 -10.18 3.06
N VAL A 47 1.85 -11.35 2.48
CA VAL A 47 1.32 -12.51 3.20
C VAL A 47 2.23 -13.72 3.05
N PHE A 48 2.32 -14.53 4.11
CA PHE A 48 2.96 -15.84 4.04
C PHE A 48 2.16 -16.81 3.18
N ALA A 49 0.84 -16.78 3.31
CA ALA A 49 -0.06 -17.59 2.51
C ALA A 49 -1.49 -17.04 2.51
N LYS A 50 -2.24 -17.49 1.51
CA LYS A 50 -3.67 -17.35 1.38
C LYS A 50 -4.26 -18.73 1.16
N THR A 51 -5.35 -19.10 1.86
CA THR A 51 -6.03 -20.36 1.62
C THR A 51 -6.85 -20.33 0.32
N GLU A 52 -7.08 -21.51 -0.28
CA GLU A 52 -7.84 -21.66 -1.54
C GLU A 52 -9.36 -21.80 -1.31
N GLU A 53 -9.85 -21.53 -0.11
CA GLU A 53 -11.27 -21.59 0.25
C GLU A 53 -12.08 -20.48 -0.43
N GLU A 54 -13.42 -20.64 -0.49
CA GLU A 54 -14.32 -19.57 -0.97
C GLU A 54 -14.19 -18.29 -0.13
N CYS A 55 -13.98 -18.45 1.19
CA CYS A 55 -13.63 -17.36 2.10
C CYS A 55 -12.17 -17.51 2.53
N PRO A 56 -11.22 -16.96 1.76
CA PRO A 56 -9.80 -17.18 2.00
C PRO A 56 -9.36 -16.58 3.33
N LYS A 57 -8.52 -17.34 4.05
CA LYS A 57 -7.80 -16.85 5.24
C LYS A 57 -6.44 -16.39 4.80
N TYR A 58 -6.02 -15.25 5.31
CA TYR A 58 -4.70 -14.68 5.03
C TYR A 58 -3.80 -14.84 6.26
N VAL A 59 -2.57 -15.25 6.02
CA VAL A 59 -1.51 -15.29 7.03
C VAL A 59 -0.62 -14.07 6.78
N PRO A 60 -0.78 -12.97 7.53
CA PRO A 60 -0.07 -11.72 7.27
C PRO A 60 1.44 -11.88 7.54
N ALA A 61 2.26 -11.18 6.77
CA ALA A 61 3.70 -11.15 6.91
C ALA A 61 4.24 -9.73 7.16
N GLU A 62 3.73 -8.75 6.43
CA GLU A 62 4.19 -7.37 6.49
C GLU A 62 3.05 -6.43 6.10
N ILE A 63 3.03 -5.24 6.69
CA ILE A 63 2.08 -4.19 6.32
C ILE A 63 2.78 -2.83 6.38
N SER A 64 2.50 -1.96 5.41
CA SER A 64 2.94 -0.57 5.41
C SER A 64 1.79 0.37 5.03
N LEU A 65 1.71 1.47 5.76
CA LEU A 65 0.80 2.58 5.50
C LEU A 65 1.62 3.86 5.38
N ALA A 66 1.42 4.61 4.30
CA ALA A 66 2.08 5.89 4.10
C ALA A 66 1.06 7.02 3.98
N ARG A 67 1.35 8.16 4.60
CA ARG A 67 0.61 9.42 4.48
C ARG A 67 1.43 10.42 3.66
N PHE A 68 0.81 11.02 2.66
CA PHE A 68 1.44 12.06 1.85
C PHE A 68 0.41 13.10 1.41
N SER A 69 0.89 14.25 0.91
CA SER A 69 0.10 15.21 0.15
C SER A 69 0.87 15.62 -1.10
N LEU A 70 0.20 16.26 -2.07
CA LEU A 70 0.92 16.70 -3.26
C LEU A 70 1.94 17.79 -2.91
N CYS A 71 1.60 18.74 -2.01
CA CYS A 71 2.48 19.85 -1.67
C CYS A 71 3.63 19.48 -0.72
N ASP A 72 3.43 18.52 0.19
CA ASP A 72 4.43 18.18 1.20
C ASP A 72 5.20 16.90 0.85
N GLY A 73 4.72 16.12 -0.15
CA GLY A 73 5.26 14.81 -0.46
C GLY A 73 4.98 13.79 0.66
N ILE A 74 5.87 12.82 0.83
CA ILE A 74 5.74 11.80 1.88
C ILE A 74 5.95 12.44 3.26
N LYS A 75 4.92 12.36 4.11
CA LYS A 75 4.94 12.89 5.48
C LYS A 75 5.34 11.83 6.50
N GLU A 76 4.82 10.62 6.33
CA GLU A 76 4.99 9.53 7.28
C GLU A 76 4.86 8.18 6.58
N VAL A 77 5.67 7.22 6.99
CA VAL A 77 5.55 5.82 6.57
C VAL A 77 5.59 4.94 7.81
N TYR A 78 4.48 4.29 8.09
CA TYR A 78 4.39 3.25 9.10
C TYR A 78 4.65 1.89 8.47
N HIS A 79 5.40 1.06 9.18
CA HIS A 79 5.75 -0.28 8.76
C HIS A 79 5.72 -1.23 9.96
N ALA A 80 5.17 -2.43 9.78
CA ALA A 80 5.12 -3.43 10.83
C ALA A 80 5.14 -4.85 10.26
N PHE A 81 5.60 -5.79 11.10
CA PHE A 81 5.48 -7.22 10.87
C PHE A 81 4.38 -7.79 11.77
N PRO A 82 3.16 -8.02 11.25
CA PRO A 82 2.10 -8.67 12.02
C PRO A 82 2.50 -10.10 12.41
N ARG A 83 2.13 -10.54 13.59
CA ARG A 83 2.31 -11.97 13.94
C ARG A 83 1.56 -12.84 12.92
N PRO A 84 2.17 -13.92 12.39
CA PRO A 84 1.47 -14.81 11.45
C PRO A 84 0.21 -15.44 12.08
N GLY A 85 0.23 -15.65 13.39
CA GLY A 85 -0.83 -16.35 14.11
C GLY A 85 -0.83 -17.84 13.81
N THR A 86 -1.99 -18.48 13.99
CA THR A 86 -2.13 -19.92 13.71
C THR A 86 -2.18 -20.14 12.20
N VAL A 87 -1.16 -20.78 11.66
CA VAL A 87 -1.12 -21.17 10.24
C VAL A 87 -2.20 -22.25 9.99
N PRO A 88 -3.06 -22.09 8.98
CA PRO A 88 -4.05 -23.10 8.64
C PRO A 88 -3.43 -24.48 8.38
N LEU A 89 -4.16 -25.52 8.74
CA LEU A 89 -3.69 -26.90 8.57
C LEU A 89 -3.32 -27.17 7.11
N GLY A 90 -2.14 -27.71 6.87
CA GLY A 90 -1.63 -28.02 5.52
C GLY A 90 -0.90 -26.86 4.85
N TYR A 91 -0.97 -25.64 5.36
CA TYR A 91 -0.37 -24.45 4.72
C TYR A 91 1.03 -24.08 5.21
N LYS A 92 1.58 -24.75 6.25
CA LYS A 92 2.93 -24.42 6.80
C LYS A 92 4.00 -24.44 5.70
N TRP A 93 4.00 -25.46 4.86
CA TRP A 93 4.93 -25.57 3.75
C TRP A 93 4.78 -24.47 2.72
N ALA A 94 3.54 -24.11 2.35
CA ALA A 94 3.26 -23.00 1.45
C ALA A 94 3.76 -21.66 2.00
N CYS A 95 3.56 -21.40 3.31
CA CYS A 95 4.08 -20.21 3.98
C CYS A 95 5.62 -20.14 3.88
N LEU A 96 6.33 -21.23 4.20
CA LEU A 96 7.78 -21.27 4.13
C LEU A 96 8.32 -21.08 2.71
N GLN A 97 7.68 -21.73 1.72
CA GLN A 97 8.06 -21.57 0.32
C GLN A 97 7.80 -20.16 -0.21
N ASN A 98 6.66 -19.57 0.14
CA ASN A 98 6.34 -18.21 -0.30
C ASN A 98 7.31 -17.22 0.32
N SER A 99 7.55 -17.29 1.64
CA SER A 99 8.56 -16.47 2.31
C SER A 99 9.91 -16.55 1.62
N ALA A 100 10.43 -17.75 1.40
CA ALA A 100 11.75 -17.96 0.79
C ALA A 100 11.86 -17.40 -0.64
N LYS A 101 10.75 -17.37 -1.40
CA LYS A 101 10.71 -16.89 -2.78
C LYS A 101 10.42 -15.40 -2.91
N THR A 102 9.82 -14.79 -1.87
CA THR A 102 9.33 -13.42 -1.91
C THR A 102 10.00 -12.57 -0.81
N HIS A 103 9.29 -12.25 0.24
CA HIS A 103 9.68 -11.27 1.27
C HIS A 103 10.74 -11.76 2.27
N LYS A 104 11.11 -13.03 2.26
CA LYS A 104 12.14 -13.65 3.12
C LYS A 104 11.94 -13.48 4.64
N ILE A 105 10.82 -12.95 5.07
CA ILE A 105 10.45 -12.81 6.48
C ILE A 105 10.29 -14.23 7.06
N PRO A 106 10.94 -14.58 8.18
CA PRO A 106 10.80 -15.91 8.77
C PRO A 106 9.38 -16.10 9.31
N LEU A 107 8.83 -17.31 9.17
CA LEU A 107 7.49 -17.63 9.69
C LEU A 107 7.44 -17.65 11.23
N GLU A 108 8.57 -17.97 11.85
CA GLU A 108 8.77 -17.96 13.28
C GLU A 108 10.03 -17.14 13.55
N PHE A 109 9.91 -15.94 14.10
CA PHE A 109 11.05 -15.31 14.76
C PHE A 109 11.32 -16.10 16.01
N VAL A 110 12.60 -16.38 16.26
CA VAL A 110 13.11 -17.21 17.35
C VAL A 110 12.41 -16.88 18.67
N SER A 111 12.10 -17.90 19.47
CA SER A 111 11.40 -17.78 20.74
C SER A 111 12.14 -16.82 21.69
N GLU A 112 11.41 -16.15 22.58
CA GLU A 112 11.95 -15.20 23.58
C GLU A 112 13.11 -15.77 24.42
N ALA A 113 13.29 -17.10 24.45
CA ALA A 113 14.37 -17.79 25.15
C ALA A 113 15.72 -17.78 24.41
N GLU A 114 15.76 -17.46 23.13
CA GLU A 114 16.99 -17.43 22.29
C GLU A 114 17.44 -16.00 21.93
N VAL A 115 16.74 -14.98 22.46
CA VAL A 115 16.92 -13.55 22.15
C VAL A 115 18.19 -12.94 22.78
N ASP A 116 18.97 -13.68 23.56
CA ASP A 116 20.14 -13.13 24.27
C ASP A 116 21.40 -12.94 23.42
N THR A 117 21.35 -13.20 22.12
CA THR A 117 22.52 -12.98 21.25
C THR A 117 22.15 -12.26 19.95
N ALA A 118 22.50 -10.98 19.88
CA ALA A 118 22.79 -10.14 18.69
C ALA A 118 21.81 -10.11 17.48
N ALA A 119 20.76 -10.94 17.42
CA ALA A 119 19.78 -10.93 16.34
C ALA A 119 18.52 -10.09 16.65
N SER A 120 18.49 -9.40 17.78
CA SER A 120 17.26 -8.85 18.37
C SER A 120 16.85 -7.46 17.89
N GLU A 121 17.59 -6.79 17.02
CA GLU A 121 17.23 -5.45 16.57
C GLU A 121 16.41 -5.42 15.27
N HIS A 122 16.36 -6.47 14.47
CA HIS A 122 15.93 -6.42 13.08
C HIS A 122 14.63 -7.15 12.72
N GLY A 123 13.87 -7.68 13.66
CA GLY A 123 12.64 -8.39 13.30
C GLY A 123 11.74 -8.75 14.48
N LYS A 124 11.16 -7.75 15.13
CA LYS A 124 10.15 -8.00 16.15
C LYS A 124 8.75 -7.98 15.54
N TYR A 125 7.96 -9.03 15.78
CA TYR A 125 6.54 -8.98 15.47
C TYR A 125 5.82 -7.94 16.32
N THR A 126 4.93 -7.20 15.68
CA THR A 126 4.04 -6.23 16.34
C THR A 126 2.69 -6.88 16.62
N GLU A 127 2.10 -6.58 17.76
CA GLU A 127 0.77 -7.07 18.10
C GLU A 127 -0.30 -6.44 17.20
N ASP A 128 -1.29 -7.24 16.79
CA ASP A 128 -2.34 -6.80 15.85
C ASP A 128 -3.08 -5.56 16.32
N GLY A 129 -3.38 -5.47 17.63
CA GLY A 129 -4.05 -4.31 18.23
C GLY A 129 -3.20 -3.04 18.14
N GLU A 130 -1.90 -3.14 18.37
CA GLU A 130 -0.96 -2.05 18.24
C GLU A 130 -0.87 -1.56 16.78
N ILE A 131 -0.80 -2.49 15.82
CA ILE A 131 -0.80 -2.15 14.39
C ILE A 131 -2.04 -1.33 14.02
N LEU A 132 -3.22 -1.81 14.43
CA LEU A 132 -4.48 -1.13 14.11
C LEU A 132 -4.59 0.22 14.82
N ASP A 133 -4.16 0.33 16.08
CA ASP A 133 -4.16 1.59 16.82
C ASP A 133 -3.24 2.63 16.14
N GLN A 134 -2.04 2.23 15.71
CA GLN A 134 -1.11 3.11 14.98
C GLN A 134 -1.66 3.52 13.62
N MET A 135 -2.24 2.59 12.86
CA MET A 135 -2.88 2.92 11.58
C MET A 135 -4.03 3.92 11.77
N MET A 136 -4.89 3.73 12.77
CA MET A 136 -5.99 4.66 13.04
C MET A 136 -5.51 6.04 13.47
N ASN A 137 -4.41 6.12 14.24
CA ASN A 137 -3.79 7.39 14.61
C ASN A 137 -3.26 8.15 13.38
N ILE A 138 -2.62 7.44 12.43
CA ILE A 138 -2.10 8.04 11.19
C ILE A 138 -3.24 8.52 10.30
N LEU A 139 -4.33 7.75 10.22
CA LEU A 139 -5.51 8.08 9.41
C LEU A 139 -6.28 9.29 9.93
N ASP A 140 -6.19 9.60 11.23
CA ASP A 140 -6.80 10.78 11.88
C ASP A 140 -8.28 10.99 11.48
N GLY A 141 -9.05 9.92 11.47
CA GLY A 141 -10.47 9.94 11.11
C GLY A 141 -10.78 9.79 9.62
N GLU A 142 -9.77 9.80 8.75
CA GLU A 142 -9.94 9.47 7.34
C GLU A 142 -10.22 7.97 7.16
N ASN A 143 -10.96 7.62 6.12
CA ASN A 143 -11.38 6.24 5.88
C ASN A 143 -11.07 5.73 4.46
N PHE A 144 -10.37 6.51 3.64
CA PHE A 144 -9.96 6.11 2.30
C PHE A 144 -8.50 5.71 2.28
N LEU A 145 -8.26 4.49 1.80
CA LEU A 145 -6.93 3.92 1.56
C LEU A 145 -6.77 3.64 0.07
N PHE A 146 -5.62 3.90 -0.47
CA PHE A 146 -5.33 3.65 -1.87
C PHE A 146 -4.28 2.54 -2.02
N THR A 147 -4.50 1.67 -3.01
CA THR A 147 -3.56 0.60 -3.37
C THR A 147 -3.69 0.24 -4.85
N LEU A 148 -2.78 -0.58 -5.37
CA LEU A 148 -2.97 -1.16 -6.71
C LEU A 148 -4.07 -2.23 -6.69
N PRO A 149 -4.88 -2.34 -7.75
CA PRO A 149 -6.05 -3.21 -7.78
C PRO A 149 -5.77 -4.70 -7.47
N GLU A 150 -4.60 -5.20 -7.84
CA GLU A 150 -4.17 -6.58 -7.58
C GLU A 150 -3.99 -6.89 -6.09
N PHE A 151 -3.68 -5.89 -5.25
CA PHE A 151 -3.46 -6.07 -3.81
C PHE A 151 -4.70 -5.79 -2.95
N GLU A 152 -5.76 -5.24 -3.52
CA GLU A 152 -6.97 -4.83 -2.79
C GLU A 152 -7.54 -5.97 -1.92
N LYS A 153 -7.71 -7.15 -2.51
CA LYS A 153 -8.28 -8.33 -1.81
C LYS A 153 -7.37 -8.84 -0.71
N GLU A 154 -6.07 -8.80 -0.95
CA GLU A 154 -5.07 -9.22 0.04
C GLU A 154 -5.10 -8.30 1.23
N ILE A 155 -5.02 -6.98 0.99
CA ILE A 155 -5.04 -5.96 2.04
C ILE A 155 -6.34 -6.03 2.84
N THR A 156 -7.50 -6.15 2.17
CA THR A 156 -8.79 -6.33 2.84
C THR A 156 -8.75 -7.54 3.77
N GLY A 157 -8.28 -8.69 3.28
CA GLY A 157 -8.21 -9.92 4.07
C GLY A 157 -7.20 -9.88 5.21
N VAL A 158 -6.08 -9.17 5.04
CA VAL A 158 -5.11 -8.91 6.11
C VAL A 158 -5.74 -8.04 7.19
N LEU A 159 -6.36 -6.91 6.84
CA LEU A 159 -7.03 -6.02 7.81
C LEU A 159 -8.15 -6.72 8.57
N GLU A 160 -8.97 -7.52 7.91
CA GLU A 160 -10.00 -8.34 8.55
C GLU A 160 -9.40 -9.37 9.51
N THR A 161 -8.26 -9.96 9.15
CA THR A 161 -7.54 -10.91 10.01
C THR A 161 -7.03 -10.22 11.27
N LEU A 162 -6.37 -9.05 11.14
CA LEU A 162 -5.88 -8.26 12.26
C LEU A 162 -7.03 -7.81 13.16
N LYS A 163 -8.12 -7.28 12.58
CA LYS A 163 -9.34 -6.89 13.30
C LYS A 163 -9.91 -8.05 14.11
N LYS A 164 -10.10 -9.21 13.49
CA LYS A 164 -10.66 -10.40 14.12
C LYS A 164 -9.80 -10.90 15.28
N ARG A 165 -8.48 -10.90 15.12
CA ARG A 165 -7.54 -11.41 16.13
C ARG A 165 -7.38 -10.46 17.30
N SER A 166 -7.35 -9.16 17.04
CA SER A 166 -7.21 -8.12 18.08
C SER A 166 -8.50 -7.85 18.83
N GLY A 167 -9.67 -8.21 18.27
CA GLY A 167 -10.97 -7.81 18.82
C GLY A 167 -11.25 -6.30 18.72
N ARG A 168 -10.44 -5.54 17.96
CA ARG A 168 -10.63 -4.11 17.75
C ARG A 168 -11.75 -3.85 16.75
N GLU A 169 -12.58 -2.85 17.01
CA GLU A 169 -13.50 -2.31 16.02
C GLU A 169 -12.73 -1.34 15.11
N LEU A 170 -12.64 -1.68 13.82
CA LEU A 170 -12.20 -0.74 12.80
C LEU A 170 -13.42 -0.04 12.21
N SER A 171 -13.37 1.29 12.12
CA SER A 171 -14.27 2.02 11.22
C SER A 171 -14.17 1.43 9.81
N SER A 172 -15.26 1.47 9.05
CA SER A 172 -15.27 0.95 7.68
C SER A 172 -14.21 1.66 6.83
N LEU A 173 -13.11 0.99 6.53
CA LEU A 173 -12.07 1.48 5.63
C LEU A 173 -12.45 1.15 4.20
N ASN A 174 -12.35 2.13 3.31
CA ASN A 174 -12.60 2.00 1.89
C ASN A 174 -11.28 1.89 1.15
N ILE A 175 -10.99 0.73 0.59
CA ILE A 175 -9.79 0.50 -0.22
C ILE A 175 -10.12 0.81 -1.68
N LEU A 176 -9.42 1.79 -2.25
CA LEU A 176 -9.67 2.36 -3.56
C LEU A 176 -8.45 2.19 -4.49
N SER A 177 -8.71 2.32 -5.79
CA SER A 177 -7.68 2.19 -6.83
C SER A 177 -6.74 3.40 -6.86
N LEU A 178 -5.44 3.17 -6.63
CA LEU A 178 -4.39 4.17 -6.75
C LEU A 178 -4.19 4.66 -8.20
N PRO A 179 -4.21 3.80 -9.24
CA PRO A 179 -4.19 4.25 -10.62
C PRO A 179 -5.35 5.17 -10.99
N LEU A 180 -6.56 4.89 -10.48
CA LEU A 180 -7.69 5.77 -10.71
C LEU A 180 -7.50 7.13 -10.02
N LEU A 181 -6.95 7.16 -8.81
CA LEU A 181 -6.58 8.41 -8.12
C LEU A 181 -5.58 9.21 -8.98
N LEU A 182 -4.52 8.58 -9.48
CA LEU A 182 -3.54 9.22 -10.36
C LEU A 182 -4.22 9.80 -11.61
N PHE A 183 -5.07 9.02 -12.25
CA PHE A 183 -5.83 9.46 -13.43
C PHE A 183 -6.70 10.69 -13.16
N GLU A 184 -7.46 10.69 -12.06
CA GLU A 184 -8.33 11.81 -11.67
C GLU A 184 -7.50 13.06 -11.28
N LEU A 185 -6.38 12.90 -10.59
CA LEU A 185 -5.47 13.99 -10.25
C LEU A 185 -4.82 14.58 -11.51
N ALA A 186 -4.26 13.74 -12.37
CA ALA A 186 -3.60 14.17 -13.60
C ALA A 186 -4.55 14.88 -14.58
N ASN A 187 -5.85 14.59 -14.53
CA ASN A 187 -6.84 15.17 -15.44
C ASN A 187 -7.76 16.21 -14.77
N LYS A 188 -7.46 16.65 -13.54
CA LYS A 188 -8.30 17.61 -12.83
C LYS A 188 -8.31 18.96 -13.56
N PRO A 189 -9.51 19.52 -13.88
CA PRO A 189 -9.63 20.83 -14.52
C PRO A 189 -9.06 21.95 -13.64
N GLY A 190 -8.45 22.97 -14.25
CA GLY A 190 -7.94 24.16 -13.55
C GLY A 190 -6.50 24.04 -13.03
N SER A 191 -5.84 22.91 -13.19
CA SER A 191 -4.39 22.83 -13.01
C SER A 191 -3.72 23.46 -14.24
N GLU A 192 -2.83 24.45 -14.01
CA GLU A 192 -2.23 25.30 -15.08
C GLU A 192 -1.03 24.61 -15.77
N ALA A 193 -1.09 23.35 -16.09
CA ALA A 193 -0.05 22.79 -16.92
C ALA A 193 -0.20 23.28 -18.36
N HIS A 194 0.70 24.13 -18.80
CA HIS A 194 0.85 24.53 -20.20
C HIS A 194 1.29 23.39 -21.12
N ASP A 195 1.69 22.24 -20.55
CA ASP A 195 2.16 21.09 -21.30
C ASP A 195 1.14 19.97 -21.36
N GLN A 196 0.77 19.58 -22.59
CA GLN A 196 -0.09 18.43 -22.89
C GLN A 196 0.56 17.09 -22.45
N GLU A 197 1.81 17.08 -22.04
CA GLU A 197 2.58 15.87 -21.71
C GLU A 197 2.14 15.18 -20.42
N SER A 198 1.52 15.90 -19.47
CA SER A 198 1.04 15.31 -18.20
C SER A 198 -0.41 14.83 -18.23
N PHE A 199 -1.09 14.98 -19.37
CA PHE A 199 -2.46 14.47 -19.54
C PHE A 199 -2.46 12.95 -19.75
N LEU A 200 -3.22 12.24 -18.93
CA LEU A 200 -3.40 10.81 -19.06
C LEU A 200 -4.69 10.53 -19.86
N PRO A 201 -4.60 10.07 -21.11
CA PRO A 201 -5.79 9.90 -21.95
C PRO A 201 -6.73 8.80 -21.46
N PHE A 202 -6.21 7.78 -20.76
CA PHE A 202 -6.96 6.65 -20.26
C PHE A 202 -6.43 6.19 -18.89
N GLU A 203 -7.28 5.61 -18.05
CA GLU A 203 -6.90 5.03 -16.77
C GLU A 203 -5.81 3.94 -16.92
N SER A 204 -5.85 3.16 -17.98
CA SER A 204 -4.81 2.16 -18.28
C SER A 204 -3.41 2.74 -18.50
N VAL A 205 -3.31 4.04 -18.81
CA VAL A 205 -2.00 4.72 -18.87
C VAL A 205 -1.50 4.99 -17.45
N ALA A 206 -2.40 5.38 -16.53
CA ALA A 206 -2.05 5.52 -15.12
C ALA A 206 -1.60 4.18 -14.49
N GLU A 207 -2.24 3.07 -14.84
CA GLU A 207 -1.81 1.73 -14.42
C GLU A 207 -0.38 1.43 -14.87
N ARG A 208 -0.06 1.71 -16.14
CA ARG A 208 1.29 1.50 -16.68
C ARG A 208 2.37 2.34 -16.00
N GLU A 209 2.05 3.52 -15.46
CA GLU A 209 3.03 4.30 -14.70
C GLU A 209 3.52 3.53 -13.47
N PHE A 210 2.63 2.83 -12.77
CA PHE A 210 3.02 1.99 -11.63
C PHE A 210 3.74 0.70 -12.05
N GLU A 211 3.40 0.11 -13.21
CA GLU A 211 4.08 -1.08 -13.75
C GLU A 211 5.56 -0.83 -14.11
N LYS A 212 5.94 0.42 -14.37
CA LYS A 212 7.35 0.79 -14.66
C LYS A 212 8.27 0.59 -13.45
N GLU A 213 7.75 0.50 -12.24
CA GLU A 213 8.50 0.36 -10.98
C GLU A 213 9.69 1.35 -10.88
N LYS A 214 9.55 2.57 -11.45
CA LYS A 214 10.60 3.58 -11.68
C LYS A 214 11.44 3.87 -10.43
N PHE A 215 10.83 3.89 -9.26
CA PHE A 215 11.49 4.28 -8.01
C PHE A 215 11.74 3.11 -7.05
N LEU A 216 11.31 1.89 -7.39
CA LEU A 216 11.31 0.76 -6.46
C LEU A 216 12.71 0.40 -5.95
N TYR A 217 13.73 0.53 -6.79
CA TYR A 217 15.11 0.14 -6.48
C TYR A 217 16.01 1.32 -6.11
N CYS A 218 15.43 2.47 -5.76
CA CYS A 218 16.19 3.60 -5.26
C CYS A 218 16.72 3.32 -3.84
N PRO A 219 17.82 3.99 -3.43
CA PRO A 219 18.35 3.87 -2.07
C PRO A 219 17.32 4.29 -1.00
N ASP A 220 17.49 3.79 0.22
CA ASP A 220 16.73 4.16 1.42
C ASP A 220 15.19 3.95 1.30
N MET A 221 14.77 3.07 0.37
CA MET A 221 13.35 2.75 0.18
C MET A 221 12.88 1.64 1.09
N ASN A 222 13.78 0.72 1.44
CA ASN A 222 13.46 -0.50 2.17
C ASN A 222 13.15 -0.26 3.65
N CYS A 223 12.47 -1.21 4.26
CA CYS A 223 12.52 -1.37 5.72
C CYS A 223 13.86 -2.01 6.12
N SER A 224 14.23 -1.92 7.40
CA SER A 224 15.50 -2.45 7.92
C SER A 224 15.73 -3.93 7.58
N TRP A 225 14.69 -4.76 7.66
CA TRP A 225 14.76 -6.18 7.28
C TRP A 225 15.15 -6.39 5.82
N HIS A 226 14.45 -5.70 4.90
CA HIS A 226 14.70 -5.86 3.47
C HIS A 226 15.96 -5.15 2.98
N GLU A 227 16.47 -4.19 3.73
CA GLU A 227 17.78 -3.60 3.50
C GLU A 227 18.90 -4.64 3.65
N GLU A 228 18.82 -5.48 4.69
CA GLU A 228 19.79 -6.57 4.91
C GLU A 228 19.61 -7.75 3.95
N THR A 229 18.37 -8.11 3.64
CA THR A 229 18.07 -9.26 2.78
C THR A 229 18.16 -8.93 1.28
N THR A 230 18.35 -7.65 0.92
CA THR A 230 18.47 -7.17 -0.47
C THR A 230 17.27 -7.49 -1.36
N ASP A 231 16.07 -7.65 -0.79
CA ASP A 231 14.85 -7.94 -1.54
C ASP A 231 13.85 -6.78 -1.52
N THR A 232 14.18 -5.72 -2.24
CA THR A 232 13.38 -4.49 -2.35
C THR A 232 12.00 -4.76 -2.94
N ARG A 233 11.90 -5.68 -3.90
CA ARG A 233 10.66 -5.91 -4.65
C ARG A 233 9.50 -6.37 -3.76
N HIS A 234 9.80 -7.08 -2.69
CA HIS A 234 8.82 -7.63 -1.78
C HIS A 234 8.71 -6.84 -0.46
N CYS A 235 9.38 -5.72 -0.34
CA CYS A 235 9.26 -4.83 0.81
C CYS A 235 8.00 -3.95 0.68
N SER A 236 7.07 -4.06 1.61
CA SER A 236 5.85 -3.23 1.60
C SER A 236 6.15 -1.74 1.76
N SER A 237 7.18 -1.38 2.57
CA SER A 237 7.63 0.00 2.74
C SER A 237 8.19 0.60 1.45
N ALA A 238 9.06 -0.15 0.74
CA ALA A 238 9.60 0.29 -0.54
C ALA A 238 8.50 0.48 -1.59
N ARG A 239 7.51 -0.42 -1.61
CA ARG A 239 6.39 -0.33 -2.56
C ARG A 239 5.52 0.90 -2.34
N VAL A 240 5.07 1.18 -1.12
CA VAL A 240 4.24 2.36 -0.87
C VAL A 240 4.99 3.66 -1.20
N ARG A 241 6.29 3.75 -0.87
CA ARG A 241 7.14 4.89 -1.23
C ARG A 241 7.28 5.03 -2.75
N SER A 242 7.58 3.93 -3.45
CA SER A 242 7.71 3.91 -4.91
C SER A 242 6.43 4.37 -5.61
N TRP A 243 5.28 3.91 -5.15
CA TRP A 243 3.98 4.30 -5.71
C TRP A 243 3.68 5.78 -5.48
N ILE A 244 3.98 6.29 -4.29
CA ILE A 244 3.80 7.71 -3.98
C ILE A 244 4.72 8.57 -4.86
N TYR A 245 6.00 8.22 -4.98
CA TYR A 245 6.92 8.95 -5.86
C TYR A 245 6.50 8.91 -7.33
N THR A 246 5.94 7.78 -7.80
CA THR A 246 5.37 7.69 -9.15
C THR A 246 4.21 8.67 -9.34
N LEU A 247 3.31 8.75 -8.35
CA LEU A 247 2.19 9.69 -8.39
C LEU A 247 2.67 11.14 -8.33
N LEU A 248 3.61 11.46 -7.46
CA LEU A 248 4.17 12.80 -7.31
C LEU A 248 4.93 13.25 -8.58
N ASP A 249 5.71 12.36 -9.20
CA ASP A 249 6.44 12.61 -10.45
C ASP A 249 5.49 13.02 -11.60
N VAL A 250 4.33 12.40 -11.68
CA VAL A 250 3.31 12.74 -12.69
C VAL A 250 2.54 14.02 -12.33
N CYS A 251 2.18 14.18 -11.04
CA CYS A 251 1.24 15.23 -10.63
C CYS A 251 1.92 16.56 -10.31
N CYS A 252 3.09 16.60 -9.64
CA CYS A 252 3.64 17.82 -9.09
C CYS A 252 3.91 18.89 -10.13
N HIS A 253 4.42 18.51 -11.32
CA HIS A 253 4.62 19.44 -12.43
C HIS A 253 3.30 20.09 -12.87
N ARG A 254 2.22 19.33 -12.87
CA ARG A 254 0.90 19.82 -13.27
C ARG A 254 0.32 20.83 -12.27
N TYR A 255 0.64 20.69 -11.02
CA TYR A 255 0.16 21.53 -9.92
C TYR A 255 1.14 22.65 -9.57
N ASN A 256 2.22 22.84 -10.34
CA ASN A 256 3.24 23.86 -10.09
C ASN A 256 3.86 23.73 -8.69
N ILE A 257 4.11 22.49 -8.25
CA ILE A 257 4.66 22.18 -6.93
C ILE A 257 6.17 21.97 -7.06
N ASP A 258 6.94 22.69 -6.23
CA ASP A 258 8.38 22.50 -6.12
C ASP A 258 8.72 21.15 -5.49
N LEU A 259 9.57 20.38 -6.17
CA LEU A 259 9.94 19.05 -5.72
C LEU A 259 11.04 19.11 -4.66
N LEU A 260 10.78 18.53 -3.48
CA LEU A 260 11.73 18.43 -2.37
C LEU A 260 12.32 17.01 -2.30
N PRO A 261 13.66 16.87 -2.18
CA PRO A 261 14.32 15.58 -2.01
C PRO A 261 13.75 14.83 -0.79
N LEU A 262 13.69 13.50 -0.86
CA LEU A 262 13.17 12.60 0.18
C LEU A 262 11.65 12.68 0.42
N GLN A 263 11.03 13.80 0.06
CA GLN A 263 9.58 14.00 0.20
C GLN A 263 8.85 13.71 -1.12
N HIS A 264 9.33 14.29 -2.23
CA HIS A 264 8.70 14.17 -3.55
C HIS A 264 9.41 13.19 -4.48
N TYR A 265 10.66 12.89 -4.21
CA TYR A 265 11.45 11.89 -4.94
C TYR A 265 12.51 11.28 -4.02
N PRO A 266 12.95 10.04 -4.32
CA PRO A 266 13.95 9.36 -3.50
C PRO A 266 15.30 10.09 -3.53
N PRO A 267 16.20 9.79 -2.59
CA PRO A 267 17.53 10.37 -2.60
C PRO A 267 18.21 10.06 -3.94
N LEU A 268 18.73 11.11 -4.58
CA LEU A 268 19.52 10.93 -5.81
C LEU A 268 20.79 10.17 -5.43
N GLN A 269 21.04 9.06 -6.09
CA GLN A 269 22.38 8.48 -6.05
C GLN A 269 23.35 9.54 -6.58
N ALA A 270 24.34 9.90 -5.77
CA ALA A 270 25.53 10.55 -6.33
C ALA A 270 26.06 9.58 -7.39
N LEU A 271 25.96 9.97 -8.66
CA LEU A 271 26.58 9.21 -9.74
C LEU A 271 28.04 9.00 -9.33
N PRO A 272 28.55 7.76 -9.33
CA PRO A 272 29.96 7.56 -9.07
C PRO A 272 30.73 8.37 -10.11
N CYS A 273 31.55 9.32 -9.62
CA CYS A 273 32.44 10.13 -10.44
C CYS A 273 33.43 9.25 -11.20
#